data_f51090c3ae93b2495e1cf44bba5c0b6f
#
_entry.id   f51090c3ae93b2495e1cf44bba5c0b6f
#
_cell.length_a   1.000
_cell.length_b   1.000
_cell.length_c   1.000
_cell.angle_alpha   90.00
_cell.angle_beta   90.00
_cell.angle_gamma   90.00
#
_symmetry.space_group_name_H-M   'P 1'
#
loop_
_entity.id
_entity.type
_entity.pdbx_description
1 polymer ?
#
loop_
_entity_poly.entity_id
_entity_poly.type
_entity_poly.pdbx_seq_one_letter_code
_entity_poly.pdbx_strand_id
1 'polypeptide(L)'
;TDTIASLRPTWPVIHLQSLEKNEFINAIKDIETPFVWTIDPDVKVDNNVLERGYLPLITQTKKVHAWQKQNPNTKKVHAYGGLRLWPTANDYSNIKSDDLKLNRIKNIYYVKEIGCKTKTYDIVFLSYKEPKAGMRFTKLQDHLRNNGLLFNLIWVRDVEGIFEAHKVASTRVSSKMFWVVDADAEITDDFVFDYIPDVYDQEVVHVWSSKNPITQDEYGYGGVKLFPTEMVRNATSWGLDFTTGLSSRFKSMPQVSCITRFNTDAYSTWRSAFRECVKLTLNEDAESKQRLDTWLNTRGDEEFTAEAVNGALAGNLFAEANKNNLA
;
A
#
# COMPACT_ATOMS: atom_id res chain seq x y z
N THR A 1 -6.41 15.07 -29.61
CA THR A 1 -5.79 13.93 -30.31
C THR A 1 -4.41 13.62 -29.76
N ASP A 2 -3.56 14.61 -29.59
CA ASP A 2 -2.16 14.41 -29.17
C ASP A 2 -2.02 13.92 -27.73
N THR A 3 -2.95 14.29 -26.85
CA THR A 3 -2.92 13.89 -25.43
C THR A 3 -3.12 12.38 -25.25
N ILE A 4 -4.05 11.76 -25.99
CA ILE A 4 -4.34 10.32 -25.85
C ILE A 4 -3.22 9.48 -26.46
N ALA A 5 -2.73 9.87 -27.63
CA ALA A 5 -1.64 9.18 -28.30
C ALA A 5 -0.32 9.24 -27.52
N SER A 6 -0.08 10.32 -26.77
CA SER A 6 1.09 10.44 -25.90
C SER A 6 1.00 9.60 -24.61
N LEU A 7 -0.22 9.41 -24.09
CA LEU A 7 -0.45 8.68 -22.84
C LEU A 7 -0.37 7.15 -23.00
N ARG A 8 -0.93 6.61 -24.09
CA ARG A 8 -0.99 5.17 -24.35
C ARG A 8 -0.91 4.88 -25.84
N PRO A 9 0.27 4.99 -26.46
CA PRO A 9 0.41 4.85 -27.92
C PRO A 9 -0.02 3.46 -28.46
N THR A 10 -0.13 2.46 -27.60
CA THR A 10 -0.54 1.09 -27.95
C THR A 10 -2.04 0.81 -27.79
N TRP A 11 -2.80 1.76 -27.26
CA TRP A 11 -4.24 1.57 -27.11
C TRP A 11 -4.98 1.88 -28.42
N PRO A 12 -5.92 1.04 -28.82
CA PRO A 12 -6.76 1.36 -29.98
C PRO A 12 -7.63 2.57 -29.65
N VAL A 13 -7.61 3.56 -30.54
CA VAL A 13 -8.41 4.79 -30.43
C VAL A 13 -9.40 4.82 -31.57
N ILE A 14 -10.68 4.90 -31.24
CA ILE A 14 -11.78 5.06 -32.21
C ILE A 14 -12.26 6.52 -32.13
N HIS A 15 -12.20 7.22 -33.25
CA HIS A 15 -12.72 8.57 -33.37
C HIS A 15 -14.17 8.53 -33.79
N LEU A 16 -15.08 8.98 -32.92
CA LEU A 16 -16.48 9.22 -33.30
C LEU A 16 -16.63 10.62 -33.84
N GLN A 17 -17.30 10.77 -34.99
CA GLN A 17 -17.57 12.07 -35.61
C GLN A 17 -18.69 12.80 -34.88
N SER A 18 -19.60 12.07 -34.25
CA SER A 18 -20.70 12.63 -33.48
C SER A 18 -20.98 11.77 -32.23
N LEU A 19 -21.68 12.35 -31.25
CA LEU A 19 -22.21 11.63 -30.10
C LEU A 19 -23.64 11.13 -30.35
N GLU A 20 -23.90 10.70 -31.59
CA GLU A 20 -25.21 10.12 -31.93
C GLU A 20 -25.27 8.65 -31.42
N LYS A 21 -26.49 8.31 -30.97
CA LYS A 21 -26.75 7.00 -30.35
C LYS A 21 -26.23 5.80 -31.14
N ASN A 22 -26.51 5.78 -32.44
CA ASN A 22 -26.19 4.62 -33.28
C ASN A 22 -24.68 4.48 -33.50
N GLU A 23 -23.97 5.60 -33.66
CA GLU A 23 -22.53 5.63 -33.81
C GLU A 23 -21.85 5.12 -32.52
N PHE A 24 -22.32 5.61 -31.37
CA PHE A 24 -21.83 5.18 -30.06
C PHE A 24 -22.08 3.69 -29.81
N ILE A 25 -23.31 3.19 -30.07
CA ILE A 25 -23.64 1.78 -29.86
C ILE A 25 -22.83 0.88 -30.77
N ASN A 26 -22.67 1.24 -32.04
CA ASN A 26 -21.89 0.46 -32.99
C ASN A 26 -20.40 0.41 -32.56
N ALA A 27 -19.85 1.54 -32.14
CA ALA A 27 -18.48 1.58 -31.66
C ALA A 27 -18.22 0.68 -30.40
N ILE A 28 -19.20 0.57 -29.51
CA ILE A 28 -19.06 -0.26 -28.30
C ILE A 28 -19.22 -1.76 -28.60
N LYS A 29 -20.06 -2.15 -29.56
CA LYS A 29 -20.34 -3.56 -29.87
C LYS A 29 -19.13 -4.37 -30.26
N ASP A 30 -18.17 -3.74 -30.92
CA ASP A 30 -16.96 -4.41 -31.44
C ASP A 30 -15.80 -4.39 -30.46
N ILE A 31 -16.03 -3.89 -29.23
CA ILE A 31 -14.99 -3.79 -28.20
C ILE A 31 -14.99 -5.03 -27.31
N GLU A 32 -13.89 -5.77 -27.31
CA GLU A 32 -13.71 -7.02 -26.54
C GLU A 32 -13.36 -6.78 -25.06
N THR A 33 -12.89 -5.56 -24.69
CA THR A 33 -12.56 -5.24 -23.31
C THR A 33 -13.82 -5.02 -22.46
N PRO A 34 -13.82 -5.38 -21.14
CA PRO A 34 -14.99 -5.23 -20.28
C PRO A 34 -15.47 -3.78 -20.13
N PHE A 35 -14.59 -2.82 -20.40
CA PHE A 35 -14.87 -1.39 -20.29
C PHE A 35 -14.21 -0.63 -21.43
N VAL A 36 -14.83 0.49 -21.80
CA VAL A 36 -14.29 1.45 -22.78
C VAL A 36 -14.30 2.86 -22.21
N TRP A 37 -13.23 3.59 -22.45
CA TRP A 37 -13.14 5.01 -22.14
C TRP A 37 -13.74 5.85 -23.26
N THR A 38 -14.50 6.89 -22.89
CA THR A 38 -14.85 7.97 -23.81
C THR A 38 -14.31 9.29 -23.28
N ILE A 39 -13.75 10.08 -24.17
CA ILE A 39 -13.14 11.37 -23.86
C ILE A 39 -13.69 12.39 -24.85
N ASP A 40 -14.33 13.45 -24.32
CA ASP A 40 -14.83 14.55 -25.14
C ASP A 40 -13.63 15.34 -25.68
N PRO A 41 -13.72 15.88 -26.92
CA PRO A 41 -12.56 16.48 -27.60
C PRO A 41 -12.05 17.77 -26.96
N ASP A 42 -12.85 18.42 -26.12
CA ASP A 42 -12.52 19.64 -25.38
C ASP A 42 -11.92 19.38 -23.99
N VAL A 43 -11.71 18.11 -23.65
CA VAL A 43 -11.22 17.69 -22.32
C VAL A 43 -9.74 17.35 -22.38
N LYS A 44 -8.94 18.05 -21.56
CA LYS A 44 -7.58 17.63 -21.24
C LYS A 44 -7.66 16.71 -20.04
N VAL A 45 -7.28 15.46 -20.22
CA VAL A 45 -7.25 14.46 -19.14
C VAL A 45 -5.95 14.62 -18.35
N ASP A 46 -6.06 14.58 -17.03
CA ASP A 46 -4.88 14.47 -16.18
C ASP A 46 -4.21 13.10 -16.43
N ASN A 47 -2.90 13.10 -16.68
CA ASN A 47 -2.13 11.92 -17.01
C ASN A 47 -2.29 10.80 -15.97
N ASN A 48 -2.42 11.15 -14.70
CA ASN A 48 -2.61 10.21 -13.62
C ASN A 48 -3.89 9.37 -13.73
N VAL A 49 -4.94 9.88 -14.40
CA VAL A 49 -6.25 9.19 -14.47
C VAL A 49 -6.20 7.96 -15.38
N LEU A 50 -5.54 8.05 -16.53
CA LEU A 50 -5.45 6.93 -17.48
C LEU A 50 -4.25 6.01 -17.21
N GLU A 51 -3.12 6.56 -16.78
CA GLU A 51 -1.89 5.79 -16.53
C GLU A 51 -2.01 4.84 -15.34
N ARG A 52 -2.71 5.26 -14.27
CA ARG A 52 -2.87 4.48 -13.05
C ARG A 52 -3.92 3.37 -13.13
N GLY A 53 -4.71 3.30 -14.19
CA GLY A 53 -5.64 2.21 -14.46
C GLY A 53 -6.81 2.13 -13.47
N TYR A 54 -7.81 2.99 -13.61
CA TYR A 54 -9.04 2.89 -12.84
C TYR A 54 -9.78 1.58 -13.13
N LEU A 55 -10.12 0.82 -12.07
CA LEU A 55 -10.98 -0.35 -12.14
C LEU A 55 -12.21 -0.14 -11.26
N PRO A 56 -13.43 -0.33 -11.78
CA PRO A 56 -14.66 -0.27 -10.99
C PRO A 56 -14.69 -1.28 -9.87
N LEU A 57 -15.30 -0.93 -8.74
CA LEU A 57 -15.63 -1.90 -7.70
C LEU A 57 -16.60 -2.97 -8.24
N ILE A 58 -16.52 -4.20 -7.75
CA ILE A 58 -17.39 -5.32 -8.16
C ILE A 58 -18.86 -4.92 -8.12
N THR A 59 -19.29 -4.17 -7.10
CA THR A 59 -20.68 -3.69 -6.93
C THR A 59 -21.06 -2.60 -7.94
N GLN A 60 -20.12 -2.08 -8.72
CA GLN A 60 -20.29 -0.96 -9.62
C GLN A 60 -19.90 -1.26 -11.08
N THR A 61 -19.54 -2.50 -11.37
CA THR A 61 -19.10 -2.95 -12.72
C THR A 61 -20.16 -2.77 -13.81
N LYS A 62 -21.43 -2.65 -13.43
CA LYS A 62 -22.54 -2.39 -14.35
C LYS A 62 -22.90 -0.91 -14.48
N LYS A 63 -22.18 -0.02 -13.81
CA LYS A 63 -22.45 1.43 -13.87
C LYS A 63 -21.51 2.12 -14.83
N VAL A 64 -22.00 3.17 -15.47
CA VAL A 64 -21.14 4.12 -16.21
C VAL A 64 -20.44 5.01 -15.19
N HIS A 65 -19.14 5.10 -15.24
CA HIS A 65 -18.35 5.92 -14.34
C HIS A 65 -18.05 7.26 -15.02
N ALA A 66 -18.27 8.38 -14.33
CA ALA A 66 -18.02 9.71 -14.86
C ALA A 66 -17.23 10.58 -13.90
N TRP A 67 -16.28 11.32 -14.43
CA TRP A 67 -15.40 12.21 -13.67
C TRP A 67 -15.85 13.66 -13.78
N GLN A 68 -15.57 14.44 -12.73
CA GLN A 68 -15.73 15.88 -12.76
C GLN A 68 -14.71 16.51 -13.70
N LYS A 69 -15.05 17.65 -14.29
CA LYS A 69 -14.13 18.48 -15.07
C LYS A 69 -13.96 19.85 -14.45
N GLN A 70 -12.76 20.39 -14.52
CA GLN A 70 -12.46 21.74 -14.07
C GLN A 70 -12.35 22.68 -15.28
N ASN A 71 -12.99 23.84 -15.19
CA ASN A 71 -12.82 24.88 -16.19
C ASN A 71 -11.41 25.49 -16.04
N PRO A 72 -10.57 25.51 -17.10
CA PRO A 72 -9.19 25.96 -17.02
C PRO A 72 -9.07 27.45 -16.66
N ASN A 73 -10.05 28.28 -17.04
CA ASN A 73 -10.02 29.72 -16.84
C ASN A 73 -10.58 30.12 -15.47
N THR A 74 -11.76 29.59 -15.11
CA THR A 74 -12.45 29.99 -13.88
C THR A 74 -12.07 29.14 -12.67
N LYS A 75 -11.35 28.02 -12.88
CA LYS A 75 -11.01 27.01 -11.89
C LYS A 75 -12.23 26.36 -11.20
N LYS A 76 -13.43 26.67 -11.64
CA LYS A 76 -14.64 26.04 -11.11
C LYS A 76 -14.76 24.60 -11.58
N VAL A 77 -15.10 23.73 -10.63
CA VAL A 77 -15.41 22.34 -10.92
C VAL A 77 -16.85 22.25 -11.42
N HIS A 78 -17.02 21.69 -12.60
CA HIS A 78 -18.32 21.51 -13.24
C HIS A 78 -18.84 20.09 -13.02
N ALA A 79 -20.14 19.95 -13.29
CA ALA A 79 -20.80 18.67 -13.28
C ALA A 79 -20.07 17.63 -14.14
N TYR A 80 -20.25 16.39 -13.78
CA TYR A 80 -19.61 15.23 -14.36
C TYR A 80 -19.83 15.13 -15.88
N GLY A 81 -18.77 14.80 -16.58
CA GLY A 81 -18.83 14.63 -18.04
C GLY A 81 -17.45 14.80 -18.65
N GLY A 82 -17.35 14.56 -19.94
CA GLY A 82 -16.11 14.72 -20.68
C GLY A 82 -15.15 13.54 -20.58
N LEU A 83 -15.03 12.89 -19.42
CA LEU A 83 -14.33 11.61 -19.26
C LEU A 83 -15.28 10.60 -18.63
N ARG A 84 -15.49 9.46 -19.30
CA ARG A 84 -16.36 8.39 -18.82
C ARG A 84 -15.77 7.02 -19.11
N LEU A 85 -16.10 6.06 -18.26
CA LEU A 85 -15.78 4.64 -18.45
C LEU A 85 -17.09 3.86 -18.54
N TRP A 86 -17.29 3.15 -19.62
CA TRP A 86 -18.52 2.44 -19.95
C TRP A 86 -18.32 0.93 -19.87
N PRO A 87 -19.17 0.20 -19.14
CA PRO A 87 -19.21 -1.27 -19.22
C PRO A 87 -19.68 -1.70 -20.63
N THR A 88 -18.89 -2.49 -21.33
CA THR A 88 -19.22 -2.94 -22.70
C THR A 88 -20.33 -3.99 -22.72
N ALA A 89 -20.51 -4.74 -21.63
CA ALA A 89 -21.56 -5.74 -21.50
C ALA A 89 -22.98 -5.19 -21.26
N ASN A 90 -23.14 -3.87 -21.08
CA ASN A 90 -24.46 -3.28 -20.85
C ASN A 90 -25.21 -3.08 -22.16
N ASP A 91 -26.55 -3.21 -22.08
CA ASP A 91 -27.44 -2.82 -23.18
C ASP A 91 -27.70 -1.30 -23.16
N TYR A 92 -27.29 -0.63 -24.21
CA TYR A 92 -27.48 0.81 -24.43
C TYR A 92 -28.56 1.12 -25.47
N SER A 93 -29.37 0.14 -25.88
CA SER A 93 -30.42 0.30 -26.91
C SER A 93 -31.45 1.38 -26.57
N ASN A 94 -31.67 1.64 -25.30
CA ASN A 94 -32.63 2.65 -24.82
C ASN A 94 -32.01 4.01 -24.45
N ILE A 95 -30.70 4.21 -24.68
CA ILE A 95 -30.06 5.50 -24.42
C ILE A 95 -30.47 6.51 -25.47
N LYS A 96 -30.65 7.77 -25.11
CA LYS A 96 -30.95 8.86 -26.04
C LYS A 96 -29.69 9.67 -26.31
N SER A 97 -29.54 10.21 -27.51
CA SER A 97 -28.41 11.08 -27.87
C SER A 97 -28.28 12.28 -26.92
N ASP A 98 -29.38 12.86 -26.47
CA ASP A 98 -29.38 13.96 -25.50
C ASP A 98 -28.90 13.50 -24.11
N ASP A 99 -29.17 12.25 -23.71
CA ASP A 99 -28.69 11.72 -22.47
C ASP A 99 -27.18 11.50 -22.49
N LEU A 100 -26.61 11.13 -23.63
CA LEU A 100 -25.16 11.07 -23.86
C LEU A 100 -24.51 12.44 -23.72
N LYS A 101 -25.10 13.46 -24.39
CA LYS A 101 -24.59 14.84 -24.41
C LYS A 101 -24.73 15.54 -23.05
N LEU A 102 -25.86 15.32 -22.37
CA LEU A 102 -26.21 16.01 -21.12
C LEU A 102 -25.88 15.20 -19.86
N ASN A 103 -25.24 14.05 -19.98
CA ASN A 103 -24.87 13.19 -18.86
C ASN A 103 -26.06 12.67 -18.03
N ARG A 104 -27.22 12.49 -18.65
CA ARG A 104 -28.46 12.00 -18.03
C ARG A 104 -28.61 10.48 -18.11
N ILE A 105 -27.53 9.76 -17.94
CA ILE A 105 -27.49 8.31 -18.09
C ILE A 105 -28.00 7.67 -16.81
N LYS A 106 -28.92 6.72 -16.93
CA LYS A 106 -29.35 5.88 -15.80
C LYS A 106 -28.19 5.00 -15.35
N ASN A 107 -28.09 4.76 -14.03
CA ASN A 107 -27.02 3.96 -13.43
C ASN A 107 -25.61 4.55 -13.62
N ILE A 108 -25.46 5.85 -13.52
CA ILE A 108 -24.16 6.51 -13.49
C ILE A 108 -23.57 6.46 -12.08
N TYR A 109 -22.29 6.21 -12.00
CA TYR A 109 -21.48 6.37 -10.79
C TYR A 109 -20.61 7.61 -10.92
N TYR A 110 -20.84 8.57 -10.08
CA TYR A 110 -20.04 9.79 -10.08
C TYR A 110 -18.77 9.56 -9.27
N VAL A 111 -17.65 9.58 -9.96
CA VAL A 111 -16.33 9.52 -9.32
C VAL A 111 -16.05 10.88 -8.68
N LYS A 112 -16.32 10.99 -7.39
CA LYS A 112 -16.29 12.27 -6.66
C LYS A 112 -14.89 12.81 -6.42
N GLU A 113 -13.89 11.97 -6.44
CA GLU A 113 -12.51 12.35 -6.23
C GLU A 113 -11.65 11.87 -7.39
N ILE A 114 -10.67 12.67 -7.75
CA ILE A 114 -9.63 12.33 -8.72
C ILE A 114 -8.62 11.40 -8.02
N GLY A 115 -9.14 10.37 -7.43
CA GLY A 115 -8.37 9.25 -6.93
C GLY A 115 -8.60 8.11 -7.90
N CYS A 116 -7.83 8.05 -8.98
CA CYS A 116 -7.68 6.78 -9.65
C CYS A 116 -7.24 5.80 -8.59
N LYS A 117 -8.06 4.77 -8.35
CA LYS A 117 -7.65 3.70 -7.45
C LYS A 117 -6.44 3.04 -8.09
N THR A 118 -5.27 3.45 -7.64
CA THR A 118 -4.02 2.81 -8.03
C THR A 118 -4.11 1.36 -7.58
N LYS A 119 -3.97 0.42 -8.50
CA LYS A 119 -3.83 -0.98 -8.11
C LYS A 119 -2.47 -1.13 -7.44
N THR A 120 -2.48 -1.43 -6.17
CA THR A 120 -1.26 -1.80 -5.46
C THR A 120 -0.98 -3.30 -5.62
N TYR A 121 0.21 -3.74 -5.23
CA TYR A 121 0.50 -5.15 -5.03
C TYR A 121 -0.39 -5.74 -3.94
N ASP A 122 -0.54 -7.06 -3.94
CA ASP A 122 -1.25 -7.75 -2.87
C ASP A 122 -0.63 -7.41 -1.51
N ILE A 123 -1.46 -7.21 -0.50
CA ILE A 123 -1.04 -6.83 0.85
C ILE A 123 -1.34 -7.98 1.79
N VAL A 124 -0.33 -8.41 2.54
CA VAL A 124 -0.46 -9.45 3.54
C VAL A 124 -0.25 -8.84 4.92
N PHE A 125 -1.25 -8.98 5.78
CA PHE A 125 -1.14 -8.65 7.19
C PHE A 125 -0.75 -9.91 7.95
N LEU A 126 0.39 -9.88 8.64
CA LEU A 126 0.92 -11.02 9.41
C LEU A 126 0.66 -10.83 10.89
N SER A 127 0.07 -11.84 11.54
CA SER A 127 -0.12 -11.84 12.99
C SER A 127 0.22 -13.20 13.61
N TYR A 128 0.74 -13.15 14.84
CA TYR A 128 1.00 -14.32 15.67
C TYR A 128 0.54 -14.07 17.10
N LYS A 129 -0.77 -14.25 17.35
CA LYS A 129 -1.40 -14.11 18.67
C LYS A 129 -1.37 -12.70 19.28
N GLU A 130 -1.11 -11.65 18.52
CA GLU A 130 -1.17 -10.27 19.02
C GLU A 130 -2.59 -9.90 19.45
N PRO A 131 -2.79 -9.40 20.68
CA PRO A 131 -4.14 -9.15 21.23
C PRO A 131 -4.97 -8.14 20.43
N LYS A 132 -4.31 -7.17 19.77
CA LYS A 132 -4.96 -6.09 19.01
C LYS A 132 -4.93 -6.32 17.49
N ALA A 133 -4.54 -7.51 17.01
CA ALA A 133 -4.39 -7.78 15.57
C ALA A 133 -5.68 -7.53 14.78
N GLY A 134 -6.84 -7.93 15.29
CA GLY A 134 -8.12 -7.70 14.62
C GLY A 134 -8.46 -6.23 14.42
N MET A 135 -8.25 -5.42 15.45
CA MET A 135 -8.46 -3.98 15.37
C MET A 135 -7.50 -3.33 14.36
N ARG A 136 -6.23 -3.72 14.37
CA ARG A 136 -5.22 -3.17 13.44
C ARG A 136 -5.47 -3.59 12.00
N PHE A 137 -5.93 -4.82 11.79
CA PHE A 137 -6.37 -5.27 10.46
C PHE A 137 -7.51 -4.39 9.91
N THR A 138 -8.51 -4.09 10.74
CA THR A 138 -9.62 -3.20 10.36
C THR A 138 -9.12 -1.79 10.06
N LYS A 139 -8.25 -1.23 10.91
CA LYS A 139 -7.63 0.09 10.67
C LYS A 139 -6.85 0.13 9.35
N LEU A 140 -6.05 -0.91 9.06
CA LEU A 140 -5.33 -1.03 7.78
C LEU A 140 -6.31 -1.08 6.60
N GLN A 141 -7.38 -1.85 6.70
CA GLN A 141 -8.41 -1.93 5.67
C GLN A 141 -9.07 -0.58 5.39
N ASP A 142 -9.38 0.17 6.44
CA ASP A 142 -9.96 1.52 6.33
C ASP A 142 -8.96 2.52 5.76
N HIS A 143 -7.70 2.46 6.19
CA HIS A 143 -6.62 3.27 5.64
C HIS A 143 -6.47 3.06 4.12
N LEU A 144 -6.44 1.80 3.66
CA LEU A 144 -6.35 1.47 2.23
C LEU A 144 -7.56 1.97 1.43
N ARG A 145 -8.77 1.88 2.01
CA ARG A 145 -10.00 2.42 1.40
C ARG A 145 -9.97 3.94 1.29
N ASN A 146 -9.55 4.61 2.36
CA ASN A 146 -9.49 6.07 2.42
C ASN A 146 -8.48 6.65 1.43
N ASN A 147 -7.36 5.95 1.22
CA ASN A 147 -6.36 6.30 0.19
C ASN A 147 -6.79 5.93 -1.24
N GLY A 148 -8.01 5.44 -1.43
CA GLY A 148 -8.54 5.14 -2.75
C GLY A 148 -7.81 4.03 -3.51
N LEU A 149 -7.10 3.14 -2.82
CA LEU A 149 -6.38 2.03 -3.44
C LEU A 149 -7.32 0.88 -3.84
N LEU A 150 -7.01 0.22 -4.95
CA LEU A 150 -7.50 -1.11 -5.26
C LEU A 150 -6.53 -2.12 -4.68
N PHE A 151 -6.96 -2.85 -3.69
CA PHE A 151 -6.11 -3.77 -2.95
C PHE A 151 -6.76 -5.15 -2.81
N ASN A 152 -5.89 -6.15 -2.69
CA ASN A 152 -6.22 -7.46 -2.16
C ASN A 152 -5.53 -7.57 -0.80
N LEU A 153 -6.30 -7.58 0.29
CA LEU A 153 -5.79 -7.65 1.65
C LEU A 153 -6.02 -9.04 2.21
N ILE A 154 -4.94 -9.73 2.52
CA ILE A 154 -4.91 -11.11 2.99
C ILE A 154 -4.42 -11.11 4.43
N TRP A 155 -5.13 -11.81 5.30
CA TRP A 155 -4.68 -12.03 6.67
C TRP A 155 -4.08 -13.42 6.83
N VAL A 156 -2.78 -13.48 7.17
CA VAL A 156 -2.09 -14.69 7.58
C VAL A 156 -1.96 -14.68 9.10
N ARG A 157 -2.55 -15.69 9.75
CA ARG A 157 -2.69 -15.77 11.21
C ARG A 157 -1.97 -16.97 11.76
N ASP A 158 -1.33 -16.77 12.92
CA ASP A 158 -0.88 -17.81 13.84
C ASP A 158 -0.05 -18.92 13.20
N VAL A 159 0.67 -18.60 12.13
CA VAL A 159 1.65 -19.48 11.53
C VAL A 159 2.92 -19.42 12.38
N GLU A 160 3.35 -20.56 12.92
CA GLU A 160 4.54 -20.65 13.75
C GLU A 160 5.82 -20.44 12.93
N GLY A 161 6.62 -19.47 13.35
CA GLY A 161 7.88 -19.12 12.71
C GLY A 161 7.71 -18.09 11.57
N ILE A 162 8.58 -17.08 11.61
CA ILE A 162 8.53 -15.95 10.66
C ILE A 162 8.75 -16.41 9.20
N PHE A 163 9.62 -17.39 9.02
CA PHE A 163 9.89 -17.98 7.70
C PHE A 163 8.65 -18.65 7.12
N GLU A 164 8.01 -19.51 7.86
CA GLU A 164 6.80 -20.22 7.43
C GLU A 164 5.63 -19.24 7.19
N ALA A 165 5.49 -18.22 8.03
CA ALA A 165 4.48 -17.19 7.84
C ALA A 165 4.65 -16.46 6.50
N HIS A 166 5.87 -16.09 6.13
CA HIS A 166 6.16 -15.46 4.84
C HIS A 166 6.00 -16.43 3.66
N LYS A 167 6.37 -17.70 3.83
CA LYS A 167 6.13 -18.76 2.81
C LYS A 167 4.64 -18.90 2.54
N VAL A 168 3.83 -19.03 3.58
CA VAL A 168 2.35 -19.08 3.47
C VAL A 168 1.82 -17.80 2.80
N ALA A 169 2.31 -16.64 3.19
CA ALA A 169 1.94 -15.37 2.55
C ALA A 169 2.19 -15.41 1.03
N SER A 170 3.39 -15.82 0.62
CA SER A 170 3.78 -15.88 -0.79
C SER A 170 2.92 -16.83 -1.64
N THR A 171 2.33 -17.86 -1.04
CA THR A 171 1.42 -18.79 -1.75
C THR A 171 0.00 -18.24 -1.92
N ARG A 172 -0.39 -17.24 -1.13
CA ARG A 172 -1.74 -16.64 -1.16
C ARG A 172 -1.85 -15.39 -2.03
N VAL A 173 -0.72 -14.86 -2.51
CA VAL A 173 -0.66 -13.68 -3.36
C VAL A 173 -0.51 -14.04 -4.82
N SER A 174 -0.99 -13.15 -5.70
CA SER A 174 -0.94 -13.31 -7.16
C SER A 174 -0.04 -12.28 -7.85
N SER A 175 0.26 -11.17 -7.19
CA SER A 175 1.11 -10.11 -7.72
C SER A 175 2.59 -10.49 -7.71
N LYS A 176 3.38 -9.89 -8.61
CA LYS A 176 4.84 -10.14 -8.72
C LYS A 176 5.62 -9.80 -7.45
N MET A 177 5.15 -8.81 -6.73
CA MET A 177 5.62 -8.44 -5.42
C MET A 177 4.42 -8.35 -4.48
N PHE A 178 4.64 -8.42 -3.19
CA PHE A 178 3.59 -8.26 -2.19
C PHE A 178 4.09 -7.51 -0.97
N TRP A 179 3.20 -6.71 -0.44
CA TRP A 179 3.41 -6.02 0.82
C TRP A 179 3.22 -6.96 1.99
N VAL A 180 4.07 -6.83 2.98
CA VAL A 180 3.89 -7.43 4.30
C VAL A 180 3.75 -6.32 5.31
N VAL A 181 2.71 -6.41 6.13
CA VAL A 181 2.43 -5.51 7.25
C VAL A 181 2.39 -6.36 8.52
N ASP A 182 3.33 -6.13 9.42
CA ASP A 182 3.39 -6.82 10.71
C ASP A 182 2.24 -6.34 11.62
N ALA A 183 1.67 -7.24 12.43
CA ALA A 183 0.47 -6.92 13.23
C ALA A 183 0.70 -5.87 14.32
N ASP A 184 1.95 -5.56 14.67
CA ASP A 184 2.30 -4.47 15.56
C ASP A 184 2.55 -3.13 14.84
N ALA A 185 2.52 -3.10 13.50
CA ALA A 185 2.66 -1.90 12.70
C ALA A 185 1.35 -1.10 12.66
N GLU A 186 1.33 0.07 13.25
CA GLU A 186 0.27 1.07 13.09
C GLU A 186 0.66 2.03 11.97
N ILE A 187 0.00 1.91 10.81
CA ILE A 187 0.33 2.68 9.61
C ILE A 187 0.09 4.18 9.86
N THR A 188 1.03 5.02 9.42
CA THR A 188 0.89 6.48 9.49
C THR A 188 -0.09 6.99 8.44
N ASP A 189 -0.77 8.10 8.73
CA ASP A 189 -1.85 8.62 7.87
C ASP A 189 -1.36 9.06 6.49
N ASP A 190 -0.10 9.47 6.38
CA ASP A 190 0.56 9.95 5.16
C ASP A 190 1.21 8.82 4.33
N PHE A 191 1.28 7.61 4.86
CA PHE A 191 1.85 6.48 4.12
C PHE A 191 0.84 5.89 3.13
N VAL A 192 1.24 5.74 1.88
CA VAL A 192 0.39 5.16 0.82
C VAL A 192 1.08 3.95 0.20
N PHE A 193 0.35 2.84 0.06
CA PHE A 193 0.83 1.59 -0.53
C PHE A 193 0.83 1.63 -2.07
N ASP A 194 1.31 2.70 -2.66
CA ASP A 194 1.30 2.93 -4.11
C ASP A 194 2.68 2.80 -4.78
N TYR A 195 3.71 2.50 -4.01
CA TYR A 195 5.06 2.37 -4.52
C TYR A 195 5.19 1.19 -5.48
N ILE A 196 5.77 1.47 -6.65
CA ILE A 196 6.09 0.48 -7.67
C ILE A 196 7.59 0.59 -7.95
N PRO A 197 8.38 -0.47 -7.66
CA PRO A 197 9.80 -0.48 -7.99
C PRO A 197 10.03 -0.37 -9.49
N ASP A 198 11.14 0.25 -9.87
CA ASP A 198 11.61 0.18 -11.25
C ASP A 198 12.01 -1.26 -11.64
N VAL A 199 12.29 -1.47 -12.93
CA VAL A 199 12.58 -2.81 -13.47
C VAL A 199 13.80 -3.48 -12.80
N TYR A 200 14.77 -2.70 -12.34
CA TYR A 200 16.01 -3.19 -11.74
C TYR A 200 15.83 -3.55 -10.25
N ASP A 201 14.82 -2.99 -9.60
CA ASP A 201 14.53 -3.18 -8.17
C ASP A 201 13.38 -4.18 -7.91
N GLN A 202 12.81 -4.81 -8.94
CA GLN A 202 11.71 -5.77 -8.79
C GLN A 202 12.12 -7.09 -8.10
N GLU A 203 13.41 -7.37 -8.03
CA GLU A 203 13.97 -8.53 -7.31
C GLU A 203 14.68 -8.12 -6.01
N VAL A 204 14.39 -6.93 -5.50
CA VAL A 204 14.96 -6.38 -4.27
C VAL A 204 13.89 -6.31 -3.20
N VAL A 205 14.23 -6.68 -1.97
CA VAL A 205 13.36 -6.46 -0.81
C VAL A 205 13.44 -4.98 -0.42
N HIS A 206 12.27 -4.34 -0.30
CA HIS A 206 12.18 -2.95 0.15
C HIS A 206 11.67 -2.92 1.58
N VAL A 207 12.30 -2.14 2.44
CA VAL A 207 11.97 -2.03 3.87
C VAL A 207 11.79 -0.56 4.22
N TRP A 208 10.61 -0.20 4.70
CA TRP A 208 10.29 1.16 5.12
C TRP A 208 10.67 1.41 6.56
N SER A 209 11.03 2.67 6.82
CA SER A 209 11.32 3.12 8.18
C SER A 209 10.07 3.03 9.07
N SER A 210 10.31 2.83 10.35
CA SER A 210 9.29 2.80 11.40
C SER A 210 9.67 3.74 12.53
N LYS A 211 8.68 4.22 13.26
CA LYS A 211 8.86 5.04 14.45
C LYS A 211 8.67 4.22 15.71
N ASN A 212 9.58 4.39 16.66
CA ASN A 212 9.44 3.81 17.99
C ASN A 212 8.47 4.66 18.83
N PRO A 213 7.42 4.08 19.42
CA PRO A 213 6.46 4.86 20.21
C PRO A 213 7.07 5.41 21.51
N ILE A 214 8.07 4.77 22.07
CA ILE A 214 8.68 5.14 23.36
C ILE A 214 9.80 6.16 23.18
N THR A 215 10.81 5.83 22.34
CA THR A 215 11.98 6.70 22.14
C THR A 215 11.74 7.80 21.11
N GLN A 216 10.67 7.67 20.31
CA GLN A 216 10.36 8.54 19.17
C GLN A 216 11.39 8.48 18.02
N ASP A 217 12.39 7.62 18.14
CA ASP A 217 13.38 7.40 17.08
C ASP A 217 12.75 6.78 15.84
N GLU A 218 13.24 7.22 14.69
CA GLU A 218 12.96 6.59 13.40
C GLU A 218 14.08 5.62 13.05
N TYR A 219 13.75 4.42 12.61
CA TYR A 219 14.73 3.40 12.25
C TYR A 219 14.32 2.60 11.02
N GLY A 220 15.32 2.13 10.26
CA GLY A 220 15.18 1.60 8.93
C GLY A 220 14.65 0.16 8.81
N TYR A 221 14.11 -0.45 9.88
CA TYR A 221 13.65 -1.85 9.86
C TYR A 221 12.22 -1.94 10.39
N GLY A 222 11.31 -1.34 9.63
CA GLY A 222 9.90 -1.23 10.03
C GLY A 222 9.07 -2.47 9.76
N GLY A 223 7.86 -2.46 10.30
CA GLY A 223 6.84 -3.49 10.10
C GLY A 223 6.18 -3.48 8.72
N VAL A 224 6.63 -2.63 7.79
CA VAL A 224 6.13 -2.58 6.41
C VAL A 224 7.26 -2.88 5.43
N LYS A 225 7.06 -3.91 4.62
CA LYS A 225 8.04 -4.41 3.66
C LYS A 225 7.37 -4.78 2.35
N LEU A 226 8.11 -4.69 1.24
CA LEU A 226 7.67 -5.16 -0.07
C LEU A 226 8.64 -6.25 -0.56
N PHE A 227 8.11 -7.44 -0.75
CA PHE A 227 8.89 -8.62 -1.11
C PHE A 227 8.62 -9.06 -2.56
N PRO A 228 9.66 -9.51 -3.30
CA PRO A 228 9.48 -10.25 -4.54
C PRO A 228 8.83 -11.62 -4.25
N THR A 229 7.67 -11.90 -4.86
CA THR A 229 6.86 -13.08 -4.55
C THR A 229 7.59 -14.39 -4.81
N GLU A 230 8.23 -14.52 -5.97
CA GLU A 230 8.95 -15.76 -6.34
C GLU A 230 10.19 -15.98 -5.45
N MET A 231 10.87 -14.91 -5.03
CA MET A 231 12.01 -15.03 -4.12
C MET A 231 11.59 -15.65 -2.79
N VAL A 232 10.50 -15.17 -2.18
CA VAL A 232 9.97 -15.73 -0.93
C VAL A 232 9.45 -17.14 -1.14
N ARG A 233 8.73 -17.37 -2.23
CA ARG A 233 8.15 -18.68 -2.57
C ARG A 233 9.20 -19.78 -2.76
N ASN A 234 10.35 -19.44 -3.33
CA ASN A 234 11.42 -20.38 -3.62
C ASN A 234 12.49 -20.43 -2.51
N ALA A 235 12.39 -19.62 -1.46
CA ALA A 235 13.34 -19.66 -0.36
C ALA A 235 13.32 -21.03 0.34
N THR A 236 14.50 -21.62 0.53
CA THR A 236 14.66 -22.95 1.18
C THR A 236 15.20 -22.85 2.59
N SER A 237 15.89 -21.76 2.88
CA SER A 237 16.47 -21.50 4.19
C SER A 237 16.56 -19.99 4.42
N TRP A 238 16.81 -19.61 5.66
CA TRP A 238 17.02 -18.22 6.06
C TRP A 238 18.09 -18.17 7.18
N GLY A 239 18.75 -17.02 7.30
CA GLY A 239 19.74 -16.79 8.36
C GLY A 239 19.09 -16.37 9.69
N LEU A 240 19.82 -15.62 10.51
CA LEU A 240 19.32 -15.10 11.78
C LEU A 240 18.16 -14.09 11.64
N ASP A 241 18.10 -13.40 10.50
CA ASP A 241 17.02 -12.47 10.15
C ASP A 241 16.44 -12.84 8.79
N PHE A 242 15.11 -12.89 8.70
CA PHE A 242 14.42 -13.32 7.46
C PHE A 242 14.74 -12.39 6.29
N THR A 243 14.72 -11.09 6.51
CA THR A 243 14.90 -10.09 5.45
C THR A 243 16.32 -10.12 4.89
N THR A 244 17.31 -10.12 5.75
CA THR A 244 18.73 -10.15 5.36
C THR A 244 19.18 -11.53 4.88
N GLY A 245 18.57 -12.58 5.40
CA GLY A 245 18.83 -13.97 4.98
C GLY A 245 18.23 -14.31 3.62
N LEU A 246 17.11 -13.67 3.26
CA LEU A 246 16.44 -13.91 1.99
C LEU A 246 17.18 -13.29 0.80
N SER A 247 17.76 -12.11 0.98
CA SER A 247 18.45 -11.36 -0.08
C SER A 247 19.63 -10.59 0.49
N SER A 248 20.78 -10.71 -0.17
CA SER A 248 21.94 -9.86 0.08
C SER A 248 21.71 -8.42 -0.38
N ARG A 249 20.64 -8.17 -1.15
CA ARG A 249 20.25 -6.87 -1.68
C ARG A 249 18.88 -6.50 -1.08
N PHE A 250 18.88 -5.54 -0.19
CA PHE A 250 17.64 -4.88 0.24
C PHE A 250 17.78 -3.36 0.10
N LYS A 251 16.67 -2.68 -0.06
CA LYS A 251 16.60 -1.24 -0.21
C LYS A 251 15.88 -0.65 0.98
N SER A 252 16.59 0.14 1.77
CA SER A 252 16.00 0.94 2.83
C SER A 252 15.24 2.12 2.22
N MET A 253 13.99 2.27 2.63
CA MET A 253 13.10 3.35 2.20
C MET A 253 12.96 4.34 3.36
N PRO A 254 13.37 5.61 3.18
CA PRO A 254 13.47 6.56 4.29
C PRO A 254 12.12 7.05 4.82
N GLN A 255 11.05 6.92 4.03
CA GLN A 255 9.72 7.32 4.48
C GLN A 255 9.28 6.46 5.67
N VAL A 256 8.80 7.09 6.73
CA VAL A 256 8.19 6.40 7.87
C VAL A 256 6.84 5.85 7.45
N SER A 257 6.68 4.54 7.54
CA SER A 257 5.44 3.84 7.15
C SER A 257 4.51 3.58 8.32
N CYS A 258 5.06 3.37 9.50
CA CYS A 258 4.29 2.94 10.65
C CYS A 258 4.94 3.32 11.97
N ILE A 259 4.16 3.22 13.04
CA ILE A 259 4.64 3.18 14.43
C ILE A 259 4.62 1.72 14.87
N THR A 260 5.74 1.18 15.35
CA THR A 260 5.80 -0.21 15.82
C THR A 260 5.27 -0.29 17.24
N ARG A 261 4.02 -0.70 17.41
CA ARG A 261 3.32 -0.75 18.70
C ARG A 261 3.64 -2.02 19.48
N PHE A 262 4.88 -2.16 19.93
CA PHE A 262 5.29 -3.25 20.85
C PHE A 262 4.82 -3.02 22.30
N ASN A 263 4.45 -1.79 22.64
CA ASN A 263 4.00 -1.37 23.96
C ASN A 263 2.52 -1.75 24.22
N THR A 264 2.22 -3.05 24.16
CA THR A 264 0.85 -3.58 24.32
C THR A 264 0.48 -3.90 25.77
N ASP A 265 1.46 -4.21 26.60
CA ASP A 265 1.39 -4.47 28.03
C ASP A 265 2.77 -4.30 28.67
N ALA A 266 2.82 -4.26 30.00
CA ALA A 266 4.03 -4.04 30.77
C ALA A 266 5.16 -5.04 30.45
N TYR A 267 4.83 -6.34 30.39
CA TYR A 267 5.82 -7.39 30.15
C TYR A 267 6.33 -7.37 28.70
N SER A 268 5.44 -7.26 27.74
CA SER A 268 5.80 -7.21 26.31
C SER A 268 6.67 -6.00 26.01
N THR A 269 6.37 -4.86 26.62
CA THR A 269 7.14 -3.62 26.48
C THR A 269 8.54 -3.79 27.09
N TRP A 270 8.62 -4.26 28.32
CA TRP A 270 9.90 -4.54 28.99
C TRP A 270 10.75 -5.51 28.18
N ARG A 271 10.16 -6.64 27.74
CA ARG A 271 10.85 -7.66 26.97
C ARG A 271 11.38 -7.13 25.63
N SER A 272 10.61 -6.30 24.93
CA SER A 272 11.00 -5.72 23.64
C SER A 272 12.19 -4.77 23.81
N ALA A 273 12.14 -3.89 24.79
CA ALA A 273 13.23 -2.99 25.13
C ALA A 273 14.49 -3.74 25.58
N PHE A 274 14.33 -4.77 26.42
CA PHE A 274 15.42 -5.64 26.85
C PHE A 274 16.15 -6.25 25.64
N ARG A 275 15.41 -6.91 24.74
CA ARG A 275 15.98 -7.58 23.57
C ARG A 275 16.68 -6.62 22.62
N GLU A 276 16.10 -5.45 22.41
CA GLU A 276 16.69 -4.42 21.56
C GLU A 276 17.99 -3.88 22.17
N CYS A 277 17.98 -3.55 23.46
CA CYS A 277 19.16 -3.01 24.12
C CYS A 277 20.29 -4.03 24.30
N VAL A 278 19.98 -5.33 24.42
CA VAL A 278 21.00 -6.38 24.33
C VAL A 278 21.72 -6.30 22.98
N LYS A 279 21.00 -6.21 21.87
CA LYS A 279 21.60 -6.12 20.53
C LYS A 279 22.41 -4.84 20.37
N LEU A 280 21.86 -3.69 20.78
CA LEU A 280 22.52 -2.39 20.67
C LEU A 280 23.81 -2.34 21.49
N THR A 281 23.84 -2.98 22.66
CA THR A 281 25.03 -3.05 23.51
C THR A 281 26.14 -3.92 22.89
N LEU A 282 25.75 -5.01 22.21
CA LEU A 282 26.69 -5.90 21.54
C LEU A 282 27.26 -5.30 20.24
N ASN A 283 26.52 -4.37 19.61
CA ASN A 283 27.00 -3.65 18.46
C ASN A 283 27.89 -2.46 18.88
N GLU A 284 29.06 -2.37 18.28
CA GLU A 284 30.06 -1.34 18.66
C GLU A 284 30.02 -0.07 17.80
N ASP A 285 29.12 -0.02 16.80
CA ASP A 285 28.97 1.12 15.90
C ASP A 285 28.35 2.35 16.60
N ALA A 286 28.61 3.52 16.03
CA ALA A 286 28.17 4.80 16.60
C ALA A 286 26.64 4.96 16.65
N GLU A 287 25.93 4.43 15.65
CA GLU A 287 24.47 4.50 15.60
C GLU A 287 23.83 3.67 16.69
N SER A 288 24.30 2.45 16.90
CA SER A 288 23.84 1.58 17.97
C SER A 288 24.07 2.19 19.36
N LYS A 289 25.22 2.84 19.58
CA LYS A 289 25.50 3.54 20.84
C LYS A 289 24.56 4.72 21.07
N GLN A 290 24.30 5.52 20.04
CA GLN A 290 23.37 6.65 20.12
C GLN A 290 21.95 6.16 20.43
N ARG A 291 21.47 5.12 19.77
CA ARG A 291 20.14 4.54 20.01
C ARG A 291 20.03 3.95 21.41
N LEU A 292 21.08 3.27 21.89
CA LEU A 292 21.13 2.77 23.27
C LEU A 292 21.03 3.92 24.28
N ASP A 293 21.77 5.00 24.09
CA ASP A 293 21.69 6.19 24.93
C ASP A 293 20.29 6.78 24.96
N THR A 294 19.63 6.87 23.81
CA THR A 294 18.23 7.32 23.72
C THR A 294 17.32 6.43 24.55
N TRP A 295 17.41 5.09 24.44
CA TRP A 295 16.62 4.16 25.24
C TRP A 295 16.80 4.35 26.74
N LEU A 296 18.05 4.48 27.19
CA LEU A 296 18.39 4.60 28.62
C LEU A 296 17.95 5.93 29.23
N ASN A 297 17.88 6.99 28.42
CA ASN A 297 17.55 8.35 28.87
C ASN A 297 16.14 8.79 28.51
N THR A 298 15.34 7.95 27.83
CA THR A 298 13.98 8.30 27.44
C THR A 298 13.12 8.68 28.65
N ARG A 299 12.37 9.77 28.49
CA ARG A 299 11.35 10.25 29.42
C ARG A 299 10.14 10.61 28.56
N GLY A 300 8.96 10.11 28.91
CA GLY A 300 7.74 10.38 28.15
C GLY A 300 6.50 9.88 28.87
N ASP A 301 5.34 10.29 28.35
CA ASP A 301 4.03 9.95 28.91
C ASP A 301 3.36 8.78 28.15
N GLU A 302 4.09 8.14 27.23
CA GLU A 302 3.57 6.97 26.52
C GLU A 302 3.35 5.80 27.49
N GLU A 303 2.27 5.06 27.26
CA GLU A 303 1.93 3.92 28.12
C GLU A 303 3.09 2.92 28.18
N PHE A 304 3.45 2.46 29.39
CA PHE A 304 4.56 1.54 29.67
C PHE A 304 5.97 2.10 29.41
N THR A 305 6.18 3.43 29.39
CA THR A 305 7.53 4.02 29.23
C THR A 305 8.47 3.61 30.36
N ALA A 306 7.99 3.52 31.59
CA ALA A 306 8.80 3.09 32.72
C ALA A 306 9.30 1.64 32.58
N GLU A 307 8.44 0.75 32.14
CA GLU A 307 8.77 -0.64 31.84
C GLU A 307 9.77 -0.76 30.69
N ALA A 308 9.62 0.07 29.65
CA ALA A 308 10.56 0.13 28.55
C ALA A 308 11.97 0.53 29.01
N VAL A 309 12.09 1.59 29.80
CA VAL A 309 13.38 2.05 30.34
C VAL A 309 13.99 1.00 31.27
N ASN A 310 13.20 0.37 32.13
CA ASN A 310 13.66 -0.73 32.99
C ASN A 310 14.14 -1.93 32.16
N GLY A 311 13.44 -2.27 31.09
CA GLY A 311 13.85 -3.30 30.14
C GLY A 311 15.15 -2.96 29.44
N ALA A 312 15.31 -1.72 28.99
CA ALA A 312 16.52 -1.23 28.35
C ALA A 312 17.74 -1.30 29.27
N LEU A 313 17.60 -0.83 30.51
CA LEU A 313 18.64 -0.91 31.53
C LEU A 313 19.05 -2.37 31.83
N ALA A 314 18.05 -3.24 32.02
CA ALA A 314 18.32 -4.66 32.27
C ALA A 314 19.01 -5.33 31.07
N GLY A 315 18.61 -5.01 29.84
CA GLY A 315 19.19 -5.53 28.61
C GLY A 315 20.65 -5.09 28.43
N ASN A 316 20.93 -3.81 28.66
CA ASN A 316 22.30 -3.28 28.65
C ASN A 316 23.19 -3.98 29.66
N LEU A 317 22.78 -4.05 30.93
CA LEU A 317 23.54 -4.72 31.99
C LEU A 317 23.76 -6.19 31.69
N PHE A 318 22.75 -6.91 31.19
CA PHE A 318 22.86 -8.30 30.79
C PHE A 318 23.89 -8.49 29.67
N ALA A 319 23.86 -7.67 28.65
CA ALA A 319 24.79 -7.75 27.53
C ALA A 319 26.23 -7.47 27.95
N GLU A 320 26.46 -6.42 28.74
CA GLU A 320 27.79 -6.10 29.29
C GLU A 320 28.36 -7.25 30.10
N ALA A 321 27.55 -7.87 31.00
CA ALA A 321 27.96 -8.98 31.80
C ALA A 321 28.25 -10.27 31.02
N ASN A 322 27.65 -10.45 29.84
CA ASN A 322 27.76 -11.67 29.05
C ASN A 322 28.43 -11.46 27.70
N LYS A 323 29.05 -10.33 27.45
CA LYS A 323 29.65 -9.96 26.16
C LYS A 323 30.55 -11.04 25.57
N ASN A 324 31.36 -11.68 26.41
CA ASN A 324 32.28 -12.75 25.98
C ASN A 324 31.59 -14.09 25.65
N ASN A 325 30.32 -14.27 26.02
CA ASN A 325 29.57 -15.51 25.83
C ASN A 325 28.51 -15.39 24.74
N LEU A 326 28.19 -14.15 24.29
CA LEU A 326 27.15 -13.85 23.31
C LEU A 326 27.73 -13.35 21.98
N ALA A 327 29.03 -13.06 21.91
CA ALA A 327 29.73 -12.59 20.73
C ALA A 327 30.11 -13.72 19.75
#